data_bdeb8abcf93417f4aabd9d3b00bf1442
#
_entry.id   bdeb8abcf93417f4aabd9d3b00bf1442
#
_cell.length_a   1.000
_cell.length_b   1.000
_cell.length_c   1.000
_cell.angle_alpha   90.00
_cell.angle_beta   90.00
_cell.angle_gamma   90.00
#
_symmetry.space_group_name_H-M   'P 1'
#
loop_
_entity.id
_entity.type
_entity.pdbx_description
1 polymer ?
#
loop_
_entity_poly.entity_id
_entity_poly.type
_entity_poly.pdbx_seq_one_letter_code
_entity_poly.pdbx_strand_id
1 'polypeptide(L)'
;ANAAYRTALLSKPITQITSSISGRPARGIINAWAKSVDLPERVDVAPYPYAYDLGKQLNAAALKQNNSDYGAFWAGSNVSQIRELEAADLMNQLIVEIHQYDQ
;
A
#
# COMPACT_ATOMS: atom_id res chain seq x y z
N ALA A 1 1.05 5.42 -9.87
CA ALA A 1 -0.05 5.03 -8.96
C ALA A 1 -1.34 5.71 -9.41
N ASN A 2 -2.50 5.05 -9.23
CA ASN A 2 -3.78 5.68 -9.49
C ASN A 2 -4.10 6.72 -8.41
N ALA A 3 -5.17 7.51 -8.63
CA ALA A 3 -5.51 8.60 -7.71
C ALA A 3 -5.82 8.13 -6.30
N ALA A 4 -6.52 7.01 -6.15
CA ALA A 4 -6.85 6.45 -4.82
C ALA A 4 -5.60 6.01 -4.07
N TYR A 5 -4.67 5.35 -4.76
CA TYR A 5 -3.40 4.92 -4.17
C TYR A 5 -2.57 6.11 -3.74
N ARG A 6 -2.46 7.12 -4.61
CA ARG A 6 -1.72 8.34 -4.31
C ARG A 6 -2.28 9.07 -3.09
N THR A 7 -3.60 9.23 -3.03
CA THR A 7 -4.27 9.83 -1.87
C THR A 7 -3.98 9.06 -0.59
N ALA A 8 -4.06 7.73 -0.64
CA ALA A 8 -3.77 6.88 0.52
C ALA A 8 -2.32 7.05 0.99
N LEU A 9 -1.35 7.08 0.07
CA LEU A 9 0.06 7.26 0.41
C LEU A 9 0.32 8.60 1.10
N LEU A 10 -0.33 9.68 0.64
CA LEU A 10 -0.11 11.03 1.16
C LEU A 10 -0.86 11.31 2.47
N SER A 11 -1.75 10.41 2.90
CA SER A 11 -2.56 10.59 4.12
C SER A 11 -1.81 10.21 5.40
N LYS A 12 -0.52 9.92 5.34
CA LYS A 12 0.30 9.40 6.45
C LYS A 12 -0.31 8.13 7.05
N PRO A 13 -0.52 7.09 6.24
CA PRO A 13 -1.21 5.88 6.67
C PRO A 13 -0.36 5.03 7.59
N ILE A 14 -1.03 4.14 8.33
CA ILE A 14 -0.37 3.06 9.06
C ILE A 14 -0.14 1.91 8.07
N THR A 15 1.06 1.33 8.10
CA THR A 15 1.40 0.16 7.31
C THR A 15 1.59 -1.06 8.20
N GLN A 16 1.34 -2.25 7.64
CA GLN A 16 1.49 -3.51 8.36
C GLN A 16 1.86 -4.61 7.36
N ILE A 17 2.63 -5.60 7.83
CA ILE A 17 2.90 -6.78 7.02
C ILE A 17 1.67 -7.68 7.07
N THR A 18 1.19 -8.08 5.90
CA THR A 18 0.01 -8.94 5.77
C THR A 18 0.18 -9.94 4.64
N SER A 19 -0.42 -11.12 4.79
CA SER A 19 -0.49 -12.13 3.72
C SER A 19 -1.86 -12.12 3.03
N SER A 20 -2.78 -11.27 3.45
CA SER A 20 -4.17 -11.32 2.99
C SER A 20 -4.34 -10.95 1.51
N ILE A 21 -3.42 -10.18 0.95
CA ILE A 21 -3.58 -9.64 -0.41
C ILE A 21 -3.02 -10.60 -1.46
N SER A 22 -1.79 -11.09 -1.26
CA SER A 22 -1.13 -11.90 -2.29
C SER A 22 -0.91 -13.36 -1.89
N GLY A 23 -1.10 -13.71 -0.64
CA GLY A 23 -0.77 -15.02 -0.07
C GLY A 23 0.65 -15.10 0.47
N ARG A 24 1.47 -14.06 0.29
CA ARG A 24 2.80 -13.93 0.87
C ARG A 24 2.89 -12.68 1.73
N PRO A 25 3.71 -12.70 2.81
CA PRO A 25 3.88 -11.51 3.64
C PRO A 25 4.45 -10.34 2.84
N ALA A 26 3.78 -9.20 2.92
CA ALA A 26 4.23 -7.96 2.31
C ALA A 26 3.70 -6.78 3.10
N ARG A 27 4.45 -5.67 3.11
CA ARG A 27 4.03 -4.48 3.84
C ARG A 27 3.19 -3.58 2.95
N GLY A 28 2.03 -3.22 3.46
CA GLY A 28 1.12 -2.32 2.76
C GLY A 28 0.31 -1.46 3.69
N ILE A 29 -0.44 -0.53 3.11
CA ILE A 29 -1.38 0.32 3.84
C ILE A 29 -2.54 -0.55 4.33
N ILE A 30 -2.93 -0.36 5.61
CA ILE A 30 -4.05 -1.09 6.18
C ILE A 30 -5.35 -0.55 5.60
N ASN A 31 -6.13 -1.43 4.95
CA ASN A 31 -7.46 -1.14 4.43
C ASN A 31 -8.40 -2.29 4.80
N ALA A 32 -9.63 -2.25 4.31
CA ALA A 32 -10.61 -3.30 4.64
C ALA A 32 -10.11 -4.70 4.22
N TRP A 33 -9.43 -4.82 3.09
CA TRP A 33 -8.87 -6.08 2.62
C TRP A 33 -7.80 -6.61 3.59
N ALA A 34 -6.84 -5.75 3.97
CA ALA A 34 -5.78 -6.15 4.89
C ALA A 34 -6.31 -6.56 6.27
N LYS A 35 -7.36 -5.89 6.73
CA LYS A 35 -7.99 -6.22 8.02
C LYS A 35 -8.80 -7.51 7.99
N SER A 36 -9.16 -8.02 6.82
CA SER A 36 -10.05 -9.18 6.69
C SER A 36 -9.49 -10.45 7.34
N VAL A 37 -8.15 -10.58 7.41
CA VAL A 37 -7.53 -11.76 8.04
C VAL A 37 -7.67 -11.76 9.57
N ASP A 38 -7.92 -10.62 10.18
CA ASP A 38 -8.04 -10.49 11.64
C ASP A 38 -9.48 -10.63 12.13
N LEU A 39 -10.43 -10.82 11.22
CA LEU A 39 -11.84 -10.99 11.57
C LEU A 39 -12.10 -12.42 12.06
N PRO A 40 -12.99 -12.61 13.05
CA PRO A 40 -13.32 -13.95 13.56
C PRO A 40 -13.87 -14.89 12.49
N GLU A 41 -14.56 -14.34 11.49
CA GLU A 41 -15.18 -15.09 10.38
C GLU A 41 -14.39 -14.96 9.09
N ARG A 42 -13.08 -14.84 9.20
CA ARG A 42 -12.21 -14.69 8.03
C ARG A 42 -12.32 -15.88 7.08
N VAL A 43 -12.17 -15.58 5.79
CA VAL A 43 -11.97 -16.60 4.76
C VAL A 43 -10.49 -16.94 4.72
N ASP A 44 -10.16 -18.23 4.55
CA ASP A 44 -8.77 -18.64 4.39
C ASP A 44 -8.15 -17.98 3.15
N VAL A 45 -6.91 -17.53 3.29
CA VAL A 45 -6.19 -16.90 2.19
C VAL A 45 -5.70 -17.97 1.23
N ALA A 46 -5.99 -17.81 -0.07
CA ALA A 46 -5.47 -18.69 -1.10
C ALA A 46 -3.94 -18.58 -1.17
N PRO A 47 -3.24 -19.65 -1.62
CA PRO A 47 -1.79 -19.58 -1.77
C PRO A 47 -1.37 -18.62 -2.87
N TYR A 48 -0.18 -18.04 -2.72
CA TYR A 48 0.44 -17.24 -3.76
C TYR A 48 0.76 -18.12 -4.99
N PRO A 49 0.55 -17.69 -6.24
CA PRO A 49 0.07 -16.37 -6.66
C PRO A 49 -1.45 -16.28 -6.88
N TYR A 50 -2.20 -17.32 -6.55
CA TYR A 50 -3.66 -17.35 -6.79
C TYR A 50 -4.39 -16.29 -6.00
N ALA A 51 -3.98 -16.04 -4.76
CA ALA A 51 -4.56 -14.99 -3.93
C ALA A 51 -4.41 -13.61 -4.58
N TYR A 52 -3.26 -13.36 -5.19
CA TYR A 52 -2.99 -12.08 -5.86
C TYR A 52 -3.93 -11.85 -7.03
N ASP A 53 -4.17 -12.89 -7.85
CA ASP A 53 -5.09 -12.79 -8.99
C ASP A 53 -6.53 -12.57 -8.54
N LEU A 54 -6.98 -13.30 -7.53
CA LEU A 54 -8.31 -13.09 -6.93
C LEU A 54 -8.45 -11.68 -6.34
N GLY A 55 -7.41 -11.18 -5.70
CA GLY A 55 -7.38 -9.84 -5.15
C GLY A 55 -7.55 -8.76 -6.21
N LYS A 56 -6.94 -8.94 -7.38
CA LYS A 56 -7.13 -8.02 -8.51
C LYS A 56 -8.58 -7.99 -8.98
N GLN A 57 -9.23 -9.14 -9.05
CA GLN A 57 -10.63 -9.24 -9.46
C GLN A 57 -11.55 -8.56 -8.43
N LEU A 58 -11.30 -8.80 -7.15
CA LEU A 58 -12.05 -8.16 -6.08
C LEU A 58 -11.90 -6.63 -6.12
N ASN A 59 -10.67 -6.15 -6.28
CA ASN A 59 -10.41 -4.71 -6.37
C ASN A 59 -11.12 -4.09 -7.57
N ALA A 60 -11.08 -4.75 -8.74
CA ALA A 60 -11.77 -4.27 -9.92
C ALA A 60 -13.29 -4.16 -9.70
N ALA A 61 -13.88 -5.15 -9.04
CA ALA A 61 -15.32 -5.13 -8.71
C ALA A 61 -15.65 -4.01 -7.72
N ALA A 62 -14.80 -3.82 -6.70
CA ALA A 62 -15.00 -2.78 -5.70
C ALA A 62 -14.89 -1.37 -6.32
N LEU A 63 -13.94 -1.16 -7.22
CA LEU A 63 -13.75 0.13 -7.89
C LEU A 63 -14.95 0.52 -8.74
N LYS A 64 -15.66 -0.46 -9.32
CA LYS A 64 -16.91 -0.19 -10.04
C LYS A 64 -17.99 0.39 -9.14
N GLN A 65 -17.90 0.17 -7.84
CA GLN A 65 -18.80 0.72 -6.83
C GLN A 65 -18.18 1.88 -6.07
N ASN A 66 -17.13 2.50 -6.61
CA ASN A 66 -16.39 3.61 -6.01
C ASN A 66 -15.77 3.27 -4.63
N ASN A 67 -15.43 2.00 -4.42
CA ASN A 67 -14.81 1.53 -3.18
C ASN A 67 -13.35 1.18 -3.45
N SER A 68 -12.41 1.94 -2.86
CA SER A 68 -10.97 1.75 -3.03
C SER A 68 -10.31 0.98 -1.87
N ASP A 69 -11.09 0.39 -0.96
CA ASP A 69 -10.57 -0.29 0.25
C ASP A 69 -10.08 -1.71 0.00
N TYR A 70 -10.06 -2.18 -1.24
CA TYR A 70 -9.70 -3.56 -1.58
C TYR A 70 -8.50 -3.65 -2.52
N GLY A 71 -7.76 -2.56 -2.68
CA GLY A 71 -6.55 -2.53 -3.49
C GLY A 71 -5.31 -3.00 -2.74
N ALA A 72 -4.30 -3.42 -3.50
CA ALA A 72 -2.97 -3.71 -2.97
C ALA A 72 -2.19 -2.39 -2.92
N PHE A 73 -2.09 -1.78 -1.75
CA PHE A 73 -1.41 -0.50 -1.55
C PHE A 73 -0.10 -0.74 -0.81
N TRP A 74 0.91 -1.20 -1.53
CA TRP A 74 2.23 -1.47 -0.97
C TRP A 74 2.91 -0.17 -0.55
N ALA A 75 3.48 -0.17 0.66
CA ALA A 75 4.19 0.98 1.18
C ALA A 75 5.12 0.56 2.30
N GLY A 76 6.28 1.21 2.39
CA GLY A 76 7.24 0.96 3.45
C GLY A 76 6.84 1.59 4.78
N SER A 77 7.57 1.24 5.85
CA SER A 77 7.29 1.74 7.19
C SER A 77 7.48 3.26 7.33
N ASN A 78 8.27 3.88 6.46
CA ASN A 78 8.51 5.32 6.47
C ASN A 78 7.64 6.08 5.47
N VAL A 79 6.49 5.53 5.11
CA VAL A 79 5.58 6.13 4.12
C VAL A 79 5.16 7.56 4.49
N SER A 80 5.14 7.91 5.77
CA SER A 80 4.81 9.26 6.20
C SER A 80 5.82 10.32 5.77
N GLN A 81 7.00 9.92 5.31
CA GLN A 81 8.07 10.82 4.87
C GLN A 81 8.10 11.01 3.35
N ILE A 82 7.18 10.39 2.62
CA ILE A 82 7.13 10.54 1.15
C ILE A 82 6.72 11.96 0.77
N ARG A 83 7.14 12.36 -0.43
CA ARG A 83 6.87 13.68 -0.99
C ARG A 83 6.45 13.53 -2.44
N GLU A 84 5.51 14.38 -2.86
CA GLU A 84 5.07 14.41 -4.25
C GLU A 84 5.81 15.55 -4.96
N LEU A 85 6.91 15.20 -5.64
CA LEU A 85 7.78 16.14 -6.33
C LEU A 85 8.16 15.60 -7.70
N GLU A 86 8.52 16.51 -8.60
CA GLU A 86 9.21 16.10 -9.83
C GLU A 86 10.50 15.36 -9.46
N ALA A 87 10.87 14.37 -10.28
CA ALA A 87 12.02 13.51 -9.98
C ALA A 87 13.32 14.30 -9.76
N ALA A 88 13.57 15.32 -10.58
CA ALA A 88 14.77 16.12 -10.42
C ALA A 88 14.77 16.91 -9.11
N ASP A 89 13.62 17.48 -8.73
CA ASP A 89 13.50 18.21 -7.48
C ASP A 89 13.68 17.30 -6.28
N LEU A 90 13.12 16.10 -6.33
CA LEU A 90 13.29 15.10 -5.28
C LEU A 90 14.75 14.73 -5.11
N MET A 91 15.46 14.47 -6.21
CA MET A 91 16.89 14.15 -6.16
C MET A 91 17.71 15.27 -5.53
N ASN A 92 17.41 16.53 -5.91
CA ASN A 92 18.10 17.69 -5.34
C ASN A 92 17.84 17.81 -3.83
N GLN A 93 16.61 17.56 -3.38
CA GLN A 93 16.31 17.58 -1.95
C GLN A 93 17.02 16.46 -1.19
N LEU A 94 17.07 15.25 -1.74
CA LEU A 94 17.79 14.15 -1.12
C LEU A 94 19.28 14.45 -0.99
N ILE A 95 19.89 15.08 -1.98
CA ILE A 95 21.30 15.49 -1.92
C ILE A 95 21.50 16.48 -0.76
N VAL A 96 20.65 17.48 -0.64
CA VAL A 96 20.73 18.46 0.45
C VAL A 96 20.61 17.78 1.81
N GLU A 97 19.65 16.87 1.96
CA GLU A 97 19.42 16.15 3.21
C GLU A 97 20.59 15.25 3.59
N ILE A 98 21.20 14.57 2.60
CA ILE A 98 22.41 13.77 2.83
C ILE A 98 23.55 14.64 3.39
N HIS A 99 23.78 15.82 2.80
CA HIS A 99 24.79 16.75 3.29
C HIS A 99 24.50 17.26 4.70
N GLN A 100 23.23 17.43 5.05
CA GLN A 100 22.85 17.80 6.41
C GLN A 100 23.21 16.72 7.43
N TYR A 101 23.09 15.44 7.06
CA TYR A 101 23.42 14.32 7.93
C TYR A 101 24.94 14.13 8.11
N ASP A 102 25.74 14.52 7.11
CA ASP A 102 27.19 14.36 7.11
C ASP A 102 27.94 15.42 7.93
N GLN A 103 27.21 16.32 8.57
CA GLN A 103 27.81 17.39 9.40
C GLN A 103 27.84 17.01 10.90
#